data_dfa7487576facbe57f5c2ea940557260
#
_entry.id   dfa7487576facbe57f5c2ea940557260
#
_cell.length_a   1.000
_cell.length_b   1.000
_cell.length_c   1.000
_cell.angle_alpha   90.00
_cell.angle_beta   90.00
_cell.angle_gamma   90.00
#
_symmetry.space_group_name_H-M   'P 1'
#
loop_
_entity.id
_entity.type
_entity.pdbx_description
1 polymer ?
#
loop_
_entity_poly.entity_id
_entity_poly.type
_entity_poly.pdbx_seq_one_letter_code
_entity_poly.pdbx_strand_id
1 'polypeptide(L)'
;MKIYSMAFLVLILFFSANALLAQEIQTGKYSINNSNPNYTLDKSSGDRSMTIVVNFDKGFEKKPSVMLSVTKVDAGINSNIRYNVEAISVSRDGFTIKISTWSDSIINGIAGNWVAISEK
;
A
#
# COMPACT_ATOMS: atom_id res chain seq x y z
N MET A 1 17.23 -44.89 25.16
CA MET A 1 17.17 -43.57 25.83
C MET A 1 17.70 -42.42 24.99
N LYS A 2 18.78 -42.56 24.25
CA LYS A 2 19.34 -41.48 23.39
C LYS A 2 18.42 -41.10 22.24
N ILE A 3 17.57 -41.99 21.70
CA ILE A 3 16.66 -41.75 20.60
C ILE A 3 15.53 -40.81 20.98
N TYR A 4 15.02 -40.88 22.21
CA TYR A 4 13.93 -39.99 22.65
C TYR A 4 14.40 -38.56 22.85
N SER A 5 15.63 -38.35 23.26
CA SER A 5 16.25 -37.04 23.44
C SER A 5 16.39 -36.29 22.09
N MET A 6 16.79 -36.98 21.04
CA MET A 6 16.92 -36.40 19.70
C MET A 6 15.56 -36.03 19.11
N ALA A 7 14.53 -36.87 19.26
CA ALA A 7 13.19 -36.58 18.75
C ALA A 7 12.59 -35.32 19.41
N PHE A 8 12.83 -35.15 20.71
CA PHE A 8 12.35 -33.95 21.43
C PHE A 8 13.04 -32.68 20.96
N LEU A 9 14.34 -32.72 20.70
CA LEU A 9 15.10 -31.59 20.18
C LEU A 9 14.62 -31.12 18.81
N VAL A 10 14.34 -32.07 17.89
CA VAL A 10 13.83 -31.78 16.56
C VAL A 10 12.45 -31.12 16.62
N LEU A 11 11.59 -31.55 17.54
CA LEU A 11 10.27 -30.98 17.73
C LEU A 11 10.33 -29.50 18.19
N ILE A 12 11.24 -29.16 19.09
CA ILE A 12 11.44 -27.79 19.57
C ILE A 12 11.92 -26.87 18.43
N LEU A 13 12.84 -27.32 17.60
CA LEU A 13 13.33 -26.56 16.45
C LEU A 13 12.20 -26.28 15.42
N PHE A 14 11.33 -27.24 15.21
CA PHE A 14 10.18 -27.08 14.31
C PHE A 14 9.20 -26.03 14.81
N PHE A 15 8.89 -25.98 16.09
CA PHE A 15 8.04 -24.94 16.70
C PHE A 15 8.65 -23.54 16.58
N SER A 16 9.96 -23.40 16.79
CA SER A 16 10.66 -22.13 16.66
C SER A 16 10.61 -21.59 15.23
N ALA A 17 10.74 -22.43 14.19
CA ALA A 17 10.63 -22.04 12.79
C ALA A 17 9.24 -21.52 12.43
N ASN A 18 8.17 -22.16 12.95
CA ASN A 18 6.79 -21.71 12.71
C ASN A 18 6.51 -20.33 13.34
N ALA A 19 7.06 -20.03 14.50
CA ALA A 19 6.90 -18.73 15.15
C ALA A 19 7.54 -17.58 14.36
N LEU A 20 8.60 -17.82 13.59
CA LEU A 20 9.28 -16.81 12.76
C LEU A 20 8.49 -16.42 11.49
N LEU A 21 7.46 -17.21 11.11
CA LEU A 21 6.65 -16.96 9.93
C LEU A 21 5.31 -16.27 10.23
N ALA A 22 5.13 -15.77 11.48
CA ALA A 22 3.89 -15.16 11.92
C ALA A 22 3.77 -13.70 11.46
N GLN A 23 3.56 -13.48 10.14
CA GLN A 23 3.27 -12.18 9.56
C GLN A 23 1.97 -12.23 8.78
N GLU A 24 1.28 -11.10 8.73
CA GLU A 24 0.13 -10.89 7.86
C GLU A 24 0.53 -9.93 6.75
N ILE A 25 0.24 -10.31 5.49
CA ILE A 25 0.53 -9.49 4.32
C ILE A 25 -0.71 -9.45 3.44
N GLN A 26 -1.12 -8.27 3.05
CA GLN A 26 -2.13 -8.06 2.02
C GLN A 26 -1.59 -7.10 0.98
N THR A 27 -1.98 -7.29 -0.27
CA THR A 27 -1.52 -6.48 -1.40
C THR A 27 -2.70 -6.14 -2.30
N GLY A 28 -2.54 -5.08 -3.08
CA GLY A 28 -3.53 -4.70 -4.06
C GLY A 28 -2.99 -3.69 -5.05
N LYS A 29 -3.86 -3.23 -5.93
CA LYS A 29 -3.57 -2.23 -6.96
C LYS A 29 -4.49 -1.04 -6.77
N TYR A 30 -4.03 0.14 -7.18
CA TYR A 30 -4.84 1.33 -7.26
C TYR A 30 -4.66 2.00 -8.61
N SER A 31 -5.68 2.68 -9.06
CA SER A 31 -5.66 3.46 -10.30
C SER A 31 -6.70 4.56 -10.22
N ILE A 32 -6.35 5.74 -10.69
CA ILE A 32 -7.27 6.85 -10.85
C ILE A 32 -6.90 7.63 -12.11
N ASN A 33 -7.88 8.16 -12.81
CA ASN A 33 -7.65 8.94 -14.02
C ASN A 33 -8.76 9.96 -14.24
N ASN A 34 -8.61 10.76 -15.29
CA ASN A 34 -9.53 11.85 -15.60
C ASN A 34 -10.95 11.41 -16.01
N SER A 35 -11.21 10.10 -16.13
CA SER A 35 -12.57 9.57 -16.28
C SER A 35 -13.30 9.40 -14.96
N ASN A 36 -12.58 9.46 -13.83
CA ASN A 36 -13.18 9.38 -12.51
C ASN A 36 -13.99 10.65 -12.19
N PRO A 37 -15.15 10.54 -11.54
CA PRO A 37 -15.92 11.70 -11.12
C PRO A 37 -15.10 12.66 -10.25
N ASN A 38 -15.29 13.95 -10.45
CA ASN A 38 -14.64 15.01 -9.66
C ASN A 38 -13.10 15.00 -9.70
N TYR A 39 -12.51 14.45 -10.76
CA TYR A 39 -11.08 14.41 -10.94
C TYR A 39 -10.50 15.81 -11.06
N THR A 40 -9.44 16.11 -10.30
CA THR A 40 -8.85 17.45 -10.22
C THR A 40 -7.37 17.53 -10.60
N LEU A 41 -6.68 16.38 -10.68
CA LEU A 41 -5.23 16.36 -10.91
C LEU A 41 -4.83 16.80 -12.32
N ASP A 42 -5.78 16.90 -13.23
CA ASP A 42 -5.60 17.40 -14.60
C ASP A 42 -5.82 18.92 -14.73
N LYS A 43 -6.16 19.60 -13.66
CA LYS A 43 -6.14 21.07 -13.62
C LYS A 43 -4.70 21.56 -13.70
N SER A 44 -4.48 22.76 -14.20
CA SER A 44 -3.14 23.26 -14.51
C SER A 44 -2.59 24.27 -13.50
N SER A 45 -3.23 24.44 -12.35
CA SER A 45 -2.75 25.40 -11.35
C SER A 45 -3.17 25.04 -9.94
N GLY A 46 -2.33 25.39 -8.99
CA GLY A 46 -2.59 25.27 -7.55
C GLY A 46 -2.39 23.85 -7.00
N ASP A 47 -2.61 23.75 -5.71
CA ASP A 47 -2.55 22.44 -5.01
C ASP A 47 -3.84 21.66 -5.25
N ARG A 48 -3.70 20.41 -5.67
CA ARG A 48 -4.83 19.53 -5.96
C ARG A 48 -4.54 18.15 -5.40
N SER A 49 -5.58 17.49 -4.90
CA SER A 49 -5.43 16.12 -4.39
C SER A 49 -6.68 15.30 -4.65
N MET A 50 -6.48 13.99 -4.73
CA MET A 50 -7.53 12.97 -4.80
C MET A 50 -7.24 11.90 -3.76
N THR A 51 -8.27 11.23 -3.31
CA THR A 51 -8.13 10.14 -2.35
C THR A 51 -8.82 8.88 -2.85
N ILE A 52 -8.24 7.74 -2.49
CA ILE A 52 -8.79 6.41 -2.76
C ILE A 52 -8.85 5.68 -1.43
N VAL A 53 -10.04 5.24 -1.02
CA VAL A 53 -10.22 4.45 0.20
C VAL A 53 -9.97 2.99 -0.11
N VAL A 54 -9.11 2.35 0.65
CA VAL A 54 -8.81 0.92 0.55
C VAL A 54 -9.29 0.23 1.83
N ASN A 55 -10.17 -0.73 1.67
CA ASN A 55 -10.60 -1.61 2.75
C ASN A 55 -9.91 -2.97 2.59
N PHE A 56 -9.28 -3.46 3.65
CA PHE A 56 -8.67 -4.79 3.61
C PHE A 56 -9.75 -5.86 3.52
N ASP A 57 -9.48 -6.94 2.79
CA ASP A 57 -10.40 -8.08 2.70
C ASP A 57 -10.66 -8.68 4.08
N LYS A 58 -9.63 -8.72 4.90
CA LYS A 58 -9.70 -9.15 6.28
C LYS A 58 -8.91 -8.16 7.15
N GLY A 59 -9.50 -7.72 8.26
CA GLY A 59 -8.82 -6.85 9.21
C GLY A 59 -7.56 -7.49 9.76
N PHE A 60 -6.53 -6.68 9.95
CA PHE A 60 -5.30 -7.11 10.64
C PHE A 60 -5.52 -7.18 12.16
N GLU A 61 -4.78 -8.05 12.84
CA GLU A 61 -4.81 -8.10 14.31
C GLU A 61 -4.15 -6.86 14.93
N LYS A 62 -3.13 -6.32 14.27
CA LYS A 62 -2.45 -5.09 14.65
C LYS A 62 -2.42 -4.13 13.48
N LYS A 63 -2.27 -2.85 13.74
CA LYS A 63 -2.14 -1.83 12.71
C LYS A 63 -0.96 -2.15 11.78
N PRO A 64 -1.18 -2.31 10.47
CA PRO A 64 -0.10 -2.62 9.53
C PRO A 64 0.74 -1.40 9.18
N SER A 65 1.91 -1.66 8.60
CA SER A 65 2.67 -0.69 7.82
C SER A 65 2.26 -0.81 6.37
N VAL A 66 2.05 0.31 5.69
CA VAL A 66 1.63 0.35 4.29
C VAL A 66 2.72 0.98 3.45
N MET A 67 3.07 0.30 2.36
CA MET A 67 3.99 0.80 1.34
C MET A 67 3.25 0.94 0.02
N LEU A 68 3.54 2.02 -0.70
CA LEU A 68 2.94 2.31 -2.00
C LEU A 68 4.04 2.35 -3.06
N SER A 69 3.69 1.91 -4.27
CA SER A 69 4.51 2.10 -5.46
C SER A 69 3.69 2.81 -6.53
N VAL A 70 4.38 3.48 -7.45
CA VAL A 70 3.79 4.08 -8.64
C VAL A 70 4.32 3.32 -9.84
N THR A 71 3.42 2.73 -10.61
CA THR A 71 3.79 1.94 -11.79
C THR A 71 3.47 2.66 -13.10
N LYS A 72 2.60 3.67 -13.06
CA LYS A 72 2.19 4.42 -14.23
C LYS A 72 1.82 5.85 -13.85
N VAL A 73 2.37 6.81 -14.60
CA VAL A 73 1.95 8.20 -14.57
C VAL A 73 1.64 8.64 -16.00
N ASP A 74 0.44 9.11 -16.23
CA ASP A 74 0.04 9.72 -17.50
C ASP A 74 -0.04 11.24 -17.29
N ALA A 75 0.92 11.97 -17.83
CA ALA A 75 1.04 13.41 -17.65
C ALA A 75 0.71 14.16 -18.94
N GLY A 76 0.30 15.41 -18.80
CA GLY A 76 0.03 16.30 -19.94
C GLY A 76 1.30 16.63 -20.74
N ILE A 77 1.11 16.89 -22.03
CA ILE A 77 2.20 17.30 -22.93
C ILE A 77 2.83 18.60 -22.41
N ASN A 78 4.16 18.66 -22.38
CA ASN A 78 4.95 19.79 -21.89
C ASN A 78 4.68 20.16 -20.42
N SER A 79 4.10 19.26 -19.66
CA SER A 79 3.88 19.45 -18.22
C SER A 79 5.10 19.07 -17.43
N ASN A 80 5.43 19.85 -16.42
CA ASN A 80 6.35 19.40 -15.36
C ASN A 80 5.62 18.36 -14.52
N ILE A 81 6.31 17.28 -14.17
CA ILE A 81 5.68 16.18 -13.44
C ILE A 81 6.01 16.31 -11.95
N ARG A 82 5.02 16.71 -11.17
CA ARG A 82 5.10 16.83 -9.71
C ARG A 82 3.94 16.05 -9.11
N TYR A 83 4.24 15.08 -8.29
CA TYR A 83 3.21 14.33 -7.59
C TYR A 83 3.75 13.74 -6.29
N ASN A 84 2.84 13.46 -5.38
CA ASN A 84 3.11 12.72 -4.16
C ASN A 84 1.99 11.70 -3.95
N VAL A 85 2.37 10.49 -3.58
CA VAL A 85 1.42 9.42 -3.25
C VAL A 85 1.76 8.92 -1.86
N GLU A 86 0.80 8.98 -0.96
CA GLU A 86 1.01 8.58 0.43
C GLU A 86 -0.17 7.81 0.99
N ALA A 87 0.10 6.92 1.93
CA ALA A 87 -0.92 6.25 2.71
C ALA A 87 -1.21 7.08 3.96
N ILE A 88 -2.46 7.43 4.15
CA ILE A 88 -2.94 8.16 5.33
C ILE A 88 -4.05 7.38 6.02
N SER A 89 -4.34 7.72 7.27
CA SER A 89 -5.43 7.10 8.04
C SER A 89 -5.33 5.58 8.09
N VAL A 90 -4.13 5.06 8.27
CA VAL A 90 -3.89 3.62 8.34
C VAL A 90 -4.49 3.07 9.63
N SER A 91 -5.29 2.00 9.48
CA SER A 91 -5.89 1.27 10.58
C SER A 91 -5.81 -0.24 10.32
N ARG A 92 -6.32 -1.03 11.24
CA ARG A 92 -6.39 -2.48 11.05
C ARG A 92 -7.33 -2.89 9.92
N ASP A 93 -8.28 -2.03 9.54
CA ASP A 93 -9.34 -2.37 8.58
C ASP A 93 -9.10 -1.79 7.18
N GLY A 94 -8.19 -0.84 7.04
CA GLY A 94 -7.92 -0.21 5.78
C GLY A 94 -7.07 1.04 5.90
N PHE A 95 -6.93 1.76 4.80
CA PHE A 95 -6.21 3.02 4.73
C PHE A 95 -6.74 3.87 3.58
N THR A 96 -6.26 5.09 3.48
CA THR A 96 -6.58 5.98 2.37
C THR A 96 -5.31 6.31 1.61
N ILE A 97 -5.36 6.21 0.28
CA ILE A 97 -4.29 6.68 -0.59
C ILE A 97 -4.59 8.13 -0.94
N LYS A 98 -3.67 9.04 -0.62
CA LYS A 98 -3.77 10.44 -1.01
C LYS A 98 -2.77 10.71 -2.13
N ILE A 99 -3.27 11.20 -3.24
CA ILE A 99 -2.48 11.56 -4.41
C ILE A 99 -2.58 13.07 -4.59
N SER A 100 -1.44 13.75 -4.60
CA SER A 100 -1.37 15.21 -4.68
C SER A 100 -0.50 15.62 -5.86
N THR A 101 -0.84 16.75 -6.45
CA THR A 101 0.00 17.46 -7.42
C THR A 101 -0.13 18.96 -7.15
N TRP A 102 0.78 19.74 -7.69
CA TRP A 102 0.81 21.17 -7.43
C TRP A 102 1.41 21.95 -8.61
N SER A 103 1.29 23.27 -8.53
CA SER A 103 1.77 24.18 -9.55
C SER A 103 1.13 23.89 -10.91
N ASP A 104 1.92 23.85 -11.99
CA ASP A 104 1.45 23.67 -13.36
C ASP A 104 1.41 22.21 -13.84
N SER A 105 1.62 21.27 -12.95
CA SER A 105 1.61 19.85 -13.31
C SER A 105 0.21 19.39 -13.70
N ILE A 106 0.12 18.62 -14.79
CA ILE A 106 -1.11 18.03 -15.29
C ILE A 106 -0.95 16.52 -15.23
N ILE A 107 -1.67 15.88 -14.34
CA ILE A 107 -1.67 14.43 -14.19
C ILE A 107 -3.01 13.89 -14.65
N ASN A 108 -3.03 13.20 -15.80
CA ASN A 108 -4.23 12.63 -16.37
C ASN A 108 -4.60 11.29 -15.77
N GLY A 109 -3.64 10.60 -15.22
CA GLY A 109 -3.85 9.34 -14.54
C GLY A 109 -2.62 8.89 -13.79
N ILE A 110 -2.83 8.10 -12.74
CA ILE A 110 -1.76 7.51 -11.94
C ILE A 110 -2.22 6.16 -11.40
N ALA A 111 -1.31 5.21 -11.39
CA ALA A 111 -1.59 3.86 -10.92
C ALA A 111 -0.38 3.27 -10.21
N GLY A 112 -0.62 2.30 -9.37
CA GLY A 112 0.42 1.61 -8.65
C GLY A 112 -0.08 0.43 -7.86
N ASN A 113 0.76 -0.03 -6.95
CA ASN A 113 0.47 -1.14 -6.06
C ASN A 113 0.61 -0.69 -4.61
N TRP A 114 -0.03 -1.43 -3.72
CA TRP A 114 0.15 -1.25 -2.29
C TRP A 114 0.45 -2.60 -1.61
N VAL A 115 1.20 -2.53 -0.53
CA VAL A 115 1.50 -3.68 0.33
C VAL A 115 1.27 -3.25 1.78
N ALA A 116 0.50 -4.03 2.50
CA ALA A 116 0.28 -3.84 3.93
C ALA A 116 0.86 -5.04 4.69
N ILE A 117 1.70 -4.78 5.67
CA ILE A 117 2.42 -5.80 6.43
C ILE A 117 2.24 -5.53 7.91
N SER A 118 1.88 -6.56 8.66
CA SER A 118 1.77 -6.50 10.11
C SER A 118 2.27 -7.78 10.75
N GLU A 119 2.77 -7.66 11.96
CA GLU A 119 3.00 -8.83 12.83
C GLU A 119 1.67 -9.36 13.35
N LYS A 120 1.59 -10.66 13.52
CA LYS A 120 0.47 -11.31 14.20
C LYS A 120 0.53 -11.15 15.72
#